data_465b49d21a948c539dada42ae490d104
#
_entry.id   465b49d21a948c539dada42ae490d104
#
_cell.length_a   1.000
_cell.length_b   1.000
_cell.length_c   1.000
_cell.angle_alpha   90.00
_cell.angle_beta   90.00
_cell.angle_gamma   90.00
#
_symmetry.space_group_name_H-M   'P 1'
#
loop_
_entity.id
_entity.type
_entity.pdbx_description
1 polymer ?
#
loop_
_entity_poly.entity_id
_entity_poly.type
_entity_poly.pdbx_seq_one_letter_code
_entity_poly.pdbx_strand_id
1 'polypeptide(L)'
;MNWTDNQGMAWSPRFDLGVACEVKRQLGIDVLAAGHDVFRKISESIDVLAEVLWLTHADQAVMRGVDRNEFAKRLSGDAVLHASDALTDALIEFFP
;
A
#
# COMPACT_ATOMS: atom_id res chain seq x y z
N MET A 1 1.93 -6.59 -9.39
CA MET A 1 3.42 -6.64 -9.34
C MET A 1 3.87 -7.01 -7.95
N ASN A 2 4.89 -7.84 -7.84
CA ASN A 2 5.45 -8.24 -6.54
C ASN A 2 6.67 -7.39 -6.21
N TRP A 3 6.92 -7.22 -4.92
CA TRP A 3 8.15 -6.62 -4.41
C TRP A 3 8.69 -7.48 -3.27
N THR A 4 9.94 -7.29 -2.92
CA THR A 4 10.61 -8.07 -1.89
C THR A 4 11.05 -7.15 -0.76
N ASP A 5 10.75 -7.53 0.47
CA ASP A 5 11.13 -6.76 1.64
C ASP A 5 12.62 -6.93 2.01
N ASN A 6 13.06 -6.25 3.07
CA ASN A 6 14.48 -6.29 3.47
C ASN A 6 14.91 -7.63 4.10
N GLN A 7 13.97 -8.54 4.30
CA GLN A 7 14.25 -9.91 4.77
C GLN A 7 14.10 -10.96 3.67
N GLY A 8 13.90 -10.54 2.43
CA GLY A 8 13.76 -11.44 1.29
C GLY A 8 12.38 -12.03 1.09
N MET A 9 11.36 -11.58 1.83
CA MET A 9 10.00 -12.06 1.67
C MET A 9 9.28 -11.28 0.56
N ALA A 10 8.60 -12.00 -0.33
CA ALA A 10 7.84 -11.39 -1.42
C ALA A 10 6.45 -10.97 -0.96
N TRP A 11 6.02 -9.82 -1.41
CA TRP A 11 4.71 -9.22 -1.13
C TRP A 11 4.05 -8.79 -2.43
N SER A 12 2.71 -8.78 -2.43
CA SER A 12 1.93 -8.29 -3.57
C SER A 12 0.79 -7.42 -3.05
N PRO A 13 0.72 -6.14 -3.41
CA PRO A 13 -0.36 -5.28 -2.95
C PRO A 13 -1.70 -5.72 -3.55
N ARG A 14 -2.73 -5.66 -2.73
CA ARG A 14 -4.12 -5.86 -3.16
C ARG A 14 -4.84 -4.53 -3.09
N PHE A 15 -5.39 -4.08 -4.20
CA PHE A 15 -6.22 -2.88 -4.22
C PHE A 15 -7.54 -3.19 -4.91
N ASP A 16 -8.61 -3.17 -4.13
CA ASP A 16 -9.97 -3.42 -4.58
C ASP A 16 -10.90 -2.41 -3.91
N LEU A 17 -12.20 -2.53 -4.16
CA LEU A 17 -13.19 -1.63 -3.59
C LEU A 17 -13.19 -1.68 -2.05
N GLY A 18 -12.98 -2.85 -1.46
CA GLY A 18 -12.90 -2.98 0.00
C GLY A 18 -11.76 -2.16 0.58
N VAL A 19 -10.58 -2.24 -0.04
CA VAL A 19 -9.42 -1.43 0.38
C VAL A 19 -9.69 0.05 0.15
N ALA A 20 -10.29 0.42 -0.98
CA ALA A 20 -10.65 1.82 -1.25
C ALA A 20 -11.56 2.38 -0.16
N CYS A 21 -12.54 1.61 0.31
CA CYS A 21 -13.42 2.02 1.40
C CYS A 21 -12.65 2.20 2.72
N GLU A 22 -11.71 1.32 3.02
CA GLU A 22 -10.87 1.44 4.21
C GLU A 22 -9.97 2.69 4.14
N VAL A 23 -9.40 2.97 2.98
CA VAL A 23 -8.58 4.17 2.79
C VAL A 23 -9.42 5.42 3.07
N LYS A 24 -10.65 5.47 2.56
CA LYS A 24 -11.53 6.61 2.83
C LYS A 24 -11.88 6.72 4.31
N ARG A 25 -12.21 5.60 4.94
CA ARG A 25 -12.62 5.59 6.35
C ARG A 25 -11.50 6.06 7.26
N GLN A 26 -10.27 5.59 7.02
CA GLN A 26 -9.15 5.86 7.90
C GLN A 26 -8.38 7.13 7.56
N LEU A 27 -8.32 7.52 6.29
CA LEU A 27 -7.49 8.62 5.83
C LEU A 27 -8.29 9.79 5.25
N GLY A 28 -9.59 9.60 5.01
CA GLY A 28 -10.41 10.62 4.40
C GLY A 28 -10.15 10.82 2.90
N ILE A 29 -9.39 9.91 2.28
CA ILE A 29 -9.07 10.00 0.85
C ILE A 29 -10.08 9.16 0.07
N ASP A 30 -10.88 9.83 -0.75
CA ASP A 30 -11.79 9.15 -1.68
C ASP A 30 -11.03 8.86 -2.98
N VAL A 31 -10.59 7.62 -3.13
CA VAL A 31 -9.75 7.20 -4.25
C VAL A 31 -10.47 7.41 -5.59
N LEU A 32 -11.77 7.10 -5.65
CA LEU A 32 -12.54 7.26 -6.89
C LEU A 32 -12.74 8.72 -7.26
N ALA A 33 -13.00 9.58 -6.28
CA ALA A 33 -13.16 11.00 -6.52
C ALA A 33 -11.83 11.68 -6.87
N ALA A 34 -10.73 11.22 -6.27
CA ALA A 34 -9.40 11.78 -6.53
C ALA A 34 -8.89 11.44 -7.94
N GLY A 35 -9.30 10.28 -8.48
CA GLY A 35 -8.81 9.85 -9.78
C GLY A 35 -7.29 9.77 -9.82
N HIS A 36 -6.68 10.37 -10.85
CA HIS A 36 -5.23 10.36 -11.01
C HIS A 36 -4.50 11.16 -9.93
N ASP A 37 -5.16 12.05 -9.21
CA ASP A 37 -4.58 12.78 -8.09
C ASP A 37 -4.30 11.90 -6.87
N VAL A 38 -4.80 10.66 -6.84
CA VAL A 38 -4.60 9.75 -5.72
C VAL A 38 -3.11 9.52 -5.44
N PHE A 39 -2.29 9.43 -6.49
CA PHE A 39 -0.85 9.22 -6.33
C PHE A 39 -0.20 10.40 -5.59
N ARG A 40 -0.57 11.62 -5.97
CA ARG A 40 -0.06 12.82 -5.32
C ARG A 40 -0.50 12.87 -3.86
N LYS A 41 -1.77 12.59 -3.59
CA LYS A 41 -2.31 12.62 -2.23
C LYS A 41 -1.65 11.59 -1.32
N ILE A 42 -1.40 10.39 -1.82
CA ILE A 42 -0.72 9.35 -1.05
C ILE A 42 0.74 9.73 -0.79
N SER A 43 1.39 10.38 -1.76
CA SER A 43 2.81 10.72 -1.67
C SER A 43 3.09 12.00 -0.88
N GLU A 44 2.09 12.79 -0.53
CA GLU A 44 2.26 14.04 0.21
C GLU A 44 2.77 13.84 1.63
N SER A 45 2.51 12.70 2.23
CA SER A 45 2.86 12.42 3.61
C SER A 45 3.34 10.99 3.76
N ILE A 46 4.45 10.82 4.47
CA ILE A 46 4.97 9.49 4.78
C ILE A 46 3.97 8.68 5.62
N ASP A 47 3.21 9.34 6.48
CA ASP A 47 2.20 8.68 7.30
C ASP A 47 1.08 8.11 6.43
N VAL A 48 0.63 8.87 5.43
CA VAL A 48 -0.40 8.43 4.50
C VAL A 48 0.12 7.25 3.66
N LEU A 49 1.33 7.38 3.12
CA LEU A 49 1.93 6.29 2.34
C LEU A 49 2.05 5.01 3.16
N ALA A 50 2.54 5.12 4.40
CA ALA A 50 2.69 3.97 5.28
C ALA A 50 1.35 3.29 5.56
N GLU A 51 0.29 4.07 5.79
CA GLU A 51 -1.04 3.53 6.04
C GLU A 51 -1.61 2.82 4.81
N VAL A 52 -1.46 3.42 3.63
CA VAL A 52 -1.94 2.80 2.39
C VAL A 52 -1.17 1.51 2.09
N LEU A 53 0.15 1.51 2.29
CA LEU A 53 0.95 0.30 2.13
C LEU A 53 0.47 -0.80 3.08
N TRP A 54 0.20 -0.46 4.34
CA TRP A 54 -0.34 -1.44 5.30
C TRP A 54 -1.69 -1.98 4.83
N LEU A 55 -2.63 -1.11 4.48
CA LEU A 55 -3.98 -1.53 4.09
C LEU A 55 -3.98 -2.43 2.85
N THR A 56 -3.06 -2.20 1.92
CA THR A 56 -2.98 -3.00 0.69
C THR A 56 -2.30 -4.35 0.90
N HIS A 57 -1.62 -4.56 2.04
CA HIS A 57 -0.90 -5.79 2.33
C HIS A 57 -1.40 -6.50 3.59
N ALA A 58 -2.40 -5.95 4.27
CA ALA A 58 -2.83 -6.44 5.58
C ALA A 58 -3.26 -7.91 5.56
N ASP A 59 -3.96 -8.35 4.53
CA ASP A 59 -4.41 -9.75 4.43
C ASP A 59 -3.22 -10.72 4.37
N GLN A 60 -2.20 -10.39 3.57
CA GLN A 60 -1.00 -11.22 3.50
C GLN A 60 -0.24 -11.22 4.81
N ALA A 61 -0.15 -10.05 5.45
CA ALA A 61 0.53 -9.92 6.74
C ALA A 61 -0.13 -10.80 7.81
N VAL A 62 -1.46 -10.77 7.90
CA VAL A 62 -2.21 -11.60 8.84
C VAL A 62 -1.92 -13.08 8.60
N MET A 63 -1.97 -13.53 7.35
CA MET A 63 -1.72 -14.92 6.99
C MET A 63 -0.29 -15.37 7.33
N ARG A 64 0.65 -14.44 7.36
CA ARG A 64 2.07 -14.71 7.63
C ARG A 64 2.48 -14.45 9.07
N GLY A 65 1.53 -14.04 9.92
CA GLY A 65 1.81 -13.69 11.30
C GLY A 65 2.67 -12.43 11.46
N VAL A 66 2.60 -11.52 10.49
CA VAL A 66 3.34 -10.26 10.50
C VAL A 66 2.39 -9.15 10.92
N ASP A 67 2.66 -8.50 12.06
CA ASP A 67 1.86 -7.38 12.50
C ASP A 67 2.28 -6.08 11.80
N ARG A 68 1.53 -5.02 12.06
CA ARG A 68 1.76 -3.72 11.43
C ARG A 68 3.16 -3.17 11.70
N ASN A 69 3.64 -3.27 12.93
CA ASN A 69 4.97 -2.78 13.30
C ASN A 69 6.06 -3.57 12.62
N GLU A 70 5.93 -4.90 12.58
CA GLU A 70 6.90 -5.76 11.90
C GLU A 70 6.90 -5.51 10.40
N PHE A 71 5.72 -5.31 9.79
CA PHE A 71 5.61 -4.97 8.38
C PHE A 71 6.37 -3.67 8.08
N ALA A 72 6.18 -2.65 8.89
CA ALA A 72 6.85 -1.37 8.72
C ALA A 72 8.38 -1.51 8.81
N LYS A 73 8.87 -2.36 9.71
CA LYS A 73 10.31 -2.62 9.85
C LYS A 73 10.91 -3.31 8.64
N ARG A 74 10.10 -4.03 7.86
CA ARG A 74 10.55 -4.71 6.64
C ARG A 74 10.72 -3.76 5.46
N LEU A 75 10.24 -2.52 5.61
CA LEU A 75 10.30 -1.48 4.59
C LEU A 75 11.44 -0.52 4.93
N SER A 76 12.63 -0.83 4.42
CA SER A 76 13.78 0.06 4.55
C SER A 76 14.61 0.02 3.28
N GLY A 77 15.33 1.10 3.00
CA GLY A 77 16.15 1.22 1.80
C GLY A 77 15.31 1.08 0.54
N ASP A 78 15.77 0.25 -0.38
CA ASP A 78 15.11 0.05 -1.67
C ASP A 78 13.74 -0.61 -1.55
N ALA A 79 13.44 -1.28 -0.44
CA ALA A 79 12.15 -1.92 -0.25
C ALA A 79 11.00 -0.92 -0.28
N VAL A 80 11.19 0.29 0.26
CA VAL A 80 10.18 1.35 0.21
C VAL A 80 9.88 1.74 -1.24
N LEU A 81 10.92 1.90 -2.06
CA LEU A 81 10.75 2.26 -3.47
C LEU A 81 10.04 1.14 -4.24
N HIS A 82 10.45 -0.10 -4.02
CA HIS A 82 9.82 -1.24 -4.71
C HIS A 82 8.37 -1.42 -4.30
N ALA A 83 8.06 -1.26 -3.02
CA ALA A 83 6.69 -1.33 -2.52
C ALA A 83 5.82 -0.22 -3.10
N SER A 84 6.37 1.00 -3.19
CA SER A 84 5.67 2.14 -3.77
C SER A 84 5.40 1.95 -5.26
N ASP A 85 6.35 1.39 -6.00
CA ASP A 85 6.16 1.07 -7.42
C ASP A 85 5.08 0.01 -7.61
N ALA A 86 5.08 -1.03 -6.78
CA ALA A 86 4.06 -2.07 -6.84
C ALA A 86 2.67 -1.53 -6.49
N LEU A 87 2.60 -0.64 -5.50
CA LEU A 87 1.35 0.04 -5.14
C LEU A 87 0.83 0.89 -6.30
N THR A 88 1.72 1.62 -6.98
CA THR A 88 1.36 2.43 -8.15
C THR A 88 0.74 1.55 -9.23
N ASP A 89 1.36 0.41 -9.53
CA ASP A 89 0.82 -0.52 -10.52
C ASP A 89 -0.56 -1.06 -10.12
N ALA A 90 -0.74 -1.39 -8.84
CA ALA A 90 -2.02 -1.87 -8.35
C ALA A 90 -3.11 -0.82 -8.48
N LEU A 91 -2.79 0.45 -8.22
CA LEU A 91 -3.73 1.55 -8.39
C LEU A 91 -4.06 1.79 -9.86
N ILE A 92 -3.07 1.72 -10.75
CA ILE A 92 -3.31 1.85 -12.19
C ILE A 92 -4.25 0.75 -12.70
N GLU A 93 -4.07 -0.48 -12.24
CA GLU A 93 -4.95 -1.59 -12.60
C GLU A 93 -6.38 -1.40 -12.07
N PHE A 94 -6.52 -0.77 -10.91
CA PHE A 94 -7.83 -0.48 -10.33
C PHE A 94 -8.61 0.55 -11.13
N PHE A 95 -7.92 1.52 -11.74
CA PHE A 95 -8.52 2.55 -12.60
C PHE A 95 -8.37 2.11 -14.06
N PRO A 96 -9.45 1.74 -14.74
CA PRO A 96 -9.41 1.35 -16.15
C PRO A 96 -9.07 2.50 -17.09
#